data_dcaa2d46f98104a3e4eee9fdfc39b375
#
_entry.id   dcaa2d46f98104a3e4eee9fdfc39b375
#
_cell.length_a   1.000
_cell.length_b   1.000
_cell.length_c   1.000
_cell.angle_alpha   90.00
_cell.angle_beta   90.00
_cell.angle_gamma   90.00
#
_symmetry.space_group_name_H-M   'P 1'
#
loop_
_entity.id
_entity.type
_entity.pdbx_description
1 polymer ?
#
loop_
_entity_poly.entity_id
_entity_poly.type
_entity_poly.pdbx_seq_one_letter_code
_entity_poly.pdbx_strand_id
1 'polypeptide(L)'
;MKNNIAYILLVVLLSSFSSFSVNSEKDKQKINLVLDQWHKAAAEAKFDTYFNLMTNDAIFIGTDATENWNKEQFQSFAKPFFDRGKAWSFTAVERHIFFDKSGKTAWFDELLSTQMKICRGSGVLVKVGNDWKIQHYVLSMTIPNDNSNEVVKIKSPIENALLEKLSKK
;
A
#
# COMPACT_ATOMS: atom_id res chain seq x y z
N MET A 1 -33.26 -17.38 -38.88
CA MET A 1 -32.19 -16.37 -38.75
C MET A 1 -32.23 -15.57 -37.43
N LYS A 2 -33.40 -15.29 -36.81
CA LYS A 2 -33.48 -14.51 -35.56
C LYS A 2 -32.85 -15.22 -34.33
N ASN A 3 -32.89 -16.54 -34.23
CA ASN A 3 -32.37 -17.29 -33.10
C ASN A 3 -30.84 -17.36 -33.03
N ASN A 4 -30.14 -17.31 -34.16
CA ASN A 4 -28.67 -17.34 -34.21
C ASN A 4 -28.03 -16.04 -33.74
N ILE A 5 -28.69 -14.90 -33.92
CA ILE A 5 -28.21 -13.58 -33.47
C ILE A 5 -28.27 -13.50 -31.95
N ALA A 6 -29.32 -14.05 -31.33
CA ALA A 6 -29.45 -14.06 -29.87
C ALA A 6 -28.37 -14.92 -29.17
N TYR A 7 -28.01 -16.07 -29.76
CA TYR A 7 -26.92 -16.92 -29.26
C TYR A 7 -25.54 -16.27 -29.41
N ILE A 8 -25.27 -15.54 -30.50
CA ILE A 8 -24.00 -14.83 -30.71
C ILE A 8 -23.86 -13.68 -29.69
N LEU A 9 -24.93 -12.92 -29.42
CA LEU A 9 -24.97 -11.88 -28.42
C LEU A 9 -24.75 -12.43 -27.00
N LEU A 10 -25.31 -13.57 -26.64
CA LEU A 10 -25.16 -14.22 -25.35
C LEU A 10 -23.72 -14.72 -25.13
N VAL A 11 -23.09 -15.30 -26.16
CA VAL A 11 -21.70 -15.78 -26.11
C VAL A 11 -20.71 -14.63 -25.97
N VAL A 12 -20.94 -13.49 -26.65
CA VAL A 12 -20.10 -12.28 -26.54
C VAL A 12 -20.19 -11.66 -25.13
N LEU A 13 -21.38 -11.64 -24.52
CA LEU A 13 -21.56 -11.16 -23.15
C LEU A 13 -20.85 -12.04 -22.12
N LEU A 14 -20.91 -13.36 -22.26
CA LEU A 14 -20.23 -14.31 -21.36
C LEU A 14 -18.70 -14.23 -21.49
N SER A 15 -18.16 -14.02 -22.69
CA SER A 15 -16.72 -13.89 -22.92
C SER A 15 -16.14 -12.60 -22.33
N SER A 16 -16.92 -11.52 -22.27
CA SER A 16 -16.51 -10.25 -21.67
C SER A 16 -16.35 -10.34 -20.14
N PHE A 17 -17.22 -11.07 -19.46
CA PHE A 17 -17.12 -11.31 -18.01
C PHE A 17 -15.92 -12.19 -17.63
N SER A 18 -15.63 -13.23 -18.43
CA SER A 18 -14.49 -14.11 -18.19
C SER A 18 -13.15 -13.39 -18.36
N SER A 19 -13.04 -12.49 -19.33
CA SER A 19 -11.81 -11.72 -19.59
C SER A 19 -11.47 -10.74 -18.45
N PHE A 20 -12.46 -10.13 -17.83
CA PHE A 20 -12.24 -9.21 -16.69
C PHE A 20 -11.75 -9.97 -15.46
N SER A 21 -12.33 -11.12 -15.15
CA SER A 21 -11.92 -11.96 -14.02
C SER A 21 -10.48 -12.47 -14.15
N VAL A 22 -10.09 -12.95 -15.33
CA VAL A 22 -8.73 -13.47 -15.59
C VAL A 22 -7.67 -12.36 -15.49
N ASN A 23 -7.96 -11.16 -15.97
CA ASN A 23 -7.05 -10.02 -15.84
C ASN A 23 -6.88 -9.59 -14.38
N SER A 24 -7.97 -9.59 -13.59
CA SER A 24 -7.93 -9.23 -12.16
C SER A 24 -7.02 -10.16 -11.36
N GLU A 25 -7.08 -11.48 -11.57
CA GLU A 25 -6.22 -12.43 -10.85
C GLU A 25 -4.73 -12.29 -11.22
N LYS A 26 -4.44 -12.08 -12.51
CA LYS A 26 -3.05 -11.80 -12.94
C LYS A 26 -2.52 -10.50 -12.36
N ASP A 27 -3.34 -9.47 -12.31
CA ASP A 27 -2.95 -8.19 -11.73
C ASP A 27 -2.81 -8.27 -10.20
N LYS A 28 -3.63 -9.05 -9.49
CA LYS A 28 -3.41 -9.36 -8.05
C LYS A 28 -2.06 -10.03 -7.81
N GLN A 29 -1.70 -11.01 -8.63
CA GLN A 29 -0.38 -11.67 -8.51
C GLN A 29 0.76 -10.67 -8.73
N LYS A 30 0.66 -9.80 -9.75
CA LYS A 30 1.65 -8.75 -9.99
C LYS A 30 1.77 -7.77 -8.83
N ILE A 31 0.64 -7.33 -8.27
CA ILE A 31 0.63 -6.42 -7.13
C ILE A 31 1.26 -7.08 -5.90
N ASN A 32 0.96 -8.34 -5.63
CA ASN A 32 1.62 -9.09 -4.55
C ASN A 32 3.13 -9.11 -4.73
N LEU A 33 3.61 -9.41 -5.94
CA LEU A 33 5.04 -9.40 -6.25
C LEU A 33 5.69 -8.03 -6.06
N VAL A 34 5.00 -6.96 -6.48
CA VAL A 34 5.48 -5.57 -6.29
C VAL A 34 5.62 -5.24 -4.81
N LEU A 35 4.60 -5.53 -4.00
CA LEU A 35 4.60 -5.24 -2.57
C LEU A 35 5.64 -6.09 -1.81
N ASP A 36 5.77 -7.37 -2.15
CA ASP A 36 6.77 -8.26 -1.55
C ASP A 36 8.20 -7.80 -1.91
N GLN A 37 8.42 -7.42 -3.17
CA GLN A 37 9.71 -6.87 -3.62
C GLN A 37 10.01 -5.53 -2.92
N TRP A 38 8.99 -4.70 -2.70
CA TRP A 38 9.13 -3.42 -2.03
C TRP A 38 9.57 -3.60 -0.57
N HIS A 39 8.92 -4.48 0.20
CA HIS A 39 9.33 -4.82 1.56
C HIS A 39 10.73 -5.46 1.61
N LYS A 40 11.00 -6.37 0.68
CA LYS A 40 12.32 -7.01 0.57
C LYS A 40 13.42 -5.99 0.25
N ALA A 41 13.16 -5.03 -0.64
CA ALA A 41 14.13 -4.00 -0.98
C ALA A 41 14.52 -3.12 0.24
N ALA A 42 13.57 -2.84 1.14
CA ALA A 42 13.87 -2.15 2.39
C ALA A 42 14.73 -3.02 3.33
N ALA A 43 14.38 -4.28 3.50
CA ALA A 43 15.13 -5.21 4.34
C ALA A 43 16.57 -5.44 3.86
N GLU A 44 16.80 -5.40 2.54
CA GLU A 44 18.10 -5.56 1.89
C GLU A 44 18.81 -4.21 1.60
N ALA A 45 18.26 -3.09 2.07
CA ALA A 45 18.78 -1.74 1.84
C ALA A 45 19.01 -1.39 0.36
N LYS A 46 18.15 -1.89 -0.53
CA LYS A 46 18.20 -1.60 -1.97
C LYS A 46 17.41 -0.35 -2.29
N PHE A 47 18.00 0.82 -2.03
CA PHE A 47 17.35 2.12 -2.12
C PHE A 47 16.67 2.36 -3.47
N ASP A 48 17.39 2.23 -4.58
CA ASP A 48 16.86 2.49 -5.92
C ASP A 48 15.71 1.52 -6.26
N THR A 49 15.84 0.24 -5.92
CA THR A 49 14.78 -0.75 -6.13
C THR A 49 13.52 -0.36 -5.36
N TYR A 50 13.67 0.03 -4.09
CA TYR A 50 12.56 0.44 -3.23
C TYR A 50 11.80 1.62 -3.82
N PHE A 51 12.50 2.70 -4.15
CA PHE A 51 11.88 3.93 -4.65
C PHE A 51 11.41 3.85 -6.11
N ASN A 52 12.00 2.98 -6.93
CA ASN A 52 11.54 2.74 -8.30
C ASN A 52 10.20 1.99 -8.38
N LEU A 53 9.79 1.30 -7.31
CA LEU A 53 8.46 0.67 -7.22
C LEU A 53 7.36 1.68 -6.84
N MET A 54 7.72 2.91 -6.47
CA MET A 54 6.79 4.00 -6.19
C MET A 54 6.65 4.92 -7.42
N THR A 55 5.48 5.54 -7.57
CA THR A 55 5.29 6.62 -8.57
C THR A 55 6.11 7.86 -8.19
N ASN A 56 6.28 8.80 -9.14
CA ASN A 56 7.02 10.04 -8.83
C ASN A 56 6.26 10.97 -7.88
N ASP A 57 4.94 10.92 -7.92
CA ASP A 57 4.02 11.68 -7.07
C ASP A 57 3.53 10.90 -5.84
N ALA A 58 4.22 9.80 -5.49
CA ALA A 58 3.84 8.96 -4.37
C ALA A 58 3.87 9.70 -3.04
N ILE A 59 2.93 9.34 -2.17
CA ILE A 59 2.84 9.80 -0.79
C ILE A 59 3.06 8.62 0.15
N PHE A 60 3.92 8.81 1.13
CA PHE A 60 4.14 7.86 2.23
C PHE A 60 3.74 8.51 3.55
N ILE A 61 2.88 7.85 4.30
CA ILE A 61 2.46 8.24 5.64
C ILE A 61 3.00 7.19 6.62
N GLY A 62 3.86 7.65 7.53
CA GLY A 62 4.48 6.79 8.52
C GLY A 62 3.63 6.62 9.79
N THR A 63 4.23 6.07 10.82
CA THR A 63 3.52 5.70 12.06
C THR A 63 3.32 6.87 13.02
N ASP A 64 4.06 7.96 12.86
CA ASP A 64 3.90 9.19 13.64
C ASP A 64 2.96 10.17 12.93
N ALA A 65 2.15 10.89 13.68
CA ALA A 65 1.17 11.83 13.12
C ALA A 65 1.80 12.99 12.30
N THR A 66 3.09 13.22 12.42
CA THR A 66 3.82 14.23 11.66
C THR A 66 4.49 13.68 10.39
N GLU A 67 4.44 12.38 10.20
CA GLU A 67 5.09 11.68 9.08
C GLU A 67 4.16 11.60 7.87
N ASN A 68 4.15 12.64 7.07
CA ASN A 68 3.45 12.69 5.78
C ASN A 68 4.39 13.29 4.75
N TRP A 69 4.93 12.44 3.88
CA TRP A 69 5.98 12.79 2.94
C TRP A 69 5.59 12.52 1.49
N ASN A 70 5.93 13.45 0.60
CA ASN A 70 6.07 13.10 -0.80
C ASN A 70 7.31 12.21 -1.02
N LYS A 71 7.45 11.65 -2.21
CA LYS A 71 8.54 10.71 -2.51
C LYS A 71 9.94 11.27 -2.22
N GLU A 72 10.21 12.51 -2.58
CA GLU A 72 11.51 13.16 -2.38
C GLU A 72 11.84 13.35 -0.89
N GLN A 73 10.86 13.81 -0.11
CA GLN A 73 10.99 13.94 1.33
C GLN A 73 11.20 12.57 1.98
N PHE A 74 10.46 11.55 1.54
CA PHE A 74 10.62 10.20 2.05
C PHE A 74 11.98 9.60 1.66
N GLN A 75 12.49 9.84 0.46
CA GLN A 75 13.86 9.49 0.08
C GLN A 75 14.90 10.10 1.00
N SER A 76 14.77 11.40 1.28
CA SER A 76 15.68 12.13 2.17
C SER A 76 15.65 11.56 3.60
N PHE A 77 14.48 11.27 4.14
CA PHE A 77 14.31 10.61 5.43
C PHE A 77 14.90 9.19 5.45
N ALA A 78 14.64 8.40 4.42
CA ALA A 78 15.02 6.99 4.36
C ALA A 78 16.51 6.77 4.09
N LYS A 79 17.17 7.68 3.36
CA LYS A 79 18.55 7.53 2.89
C LYS A 79 19.55 7.10 3.97
N PRO A 80 19.61 7.70 5.17
CA PRO A 80 20.53 7.28 6.22
C PRO A 80 20.31 5.84 6.71
N PHE A 81 19.08 5.33 6.64
CA PHE A 81 18.77 3.97 7.05
C PHE A 81 19.26 2.97 5.99
N PHE A 82 19.02 3.25 4.72
CA PHE A 82 19.51 2.43 3.62
C PHE A 82 21.06 2.44 3.55
N ASP A 83 21.71 3.56 3.76
CA ASP A 83 23.17 3.67 3.73
C ASP A 83 23.86 2.84 4.81
N ARG A 84 23.17 2.56 5.93
CA ARG A 84 23.66 1.66 6.99
C ARG A 84 23.53 0.17 6.65
N GLY A 85 23.04 -0.16 5.46
CA GLY A 85 22.89 -1.54 4.99
C GLY A 85 21.64 -2.28 5.49
N LYS A 86 20.76 -1.62 6.25
CA LYS A 86 19.47 -2.18 6.71
C LYS A 86 18.51 -1.05 7.06
N ALA A 87 17.41 -0.93 6.35
CA ALA A 87 16.37 0.05 6.67
C ALA A 87 15.35 -0.53 7.66
N TRP A 88 14.30 -1.16 7.19
CA TRP A 88 13.29 -1.82 8.00
C TRP A 88 12.93 -3.16 7.38
N SER A 89 12.40 -4.08 8.19
CA SER A 89 12.04 -5.41 7.73
C SER A 89 10.58 -5.67 8.06
N PHE A 90 9.76 -5.81 7.03
CA PHE A 90 8.34 -6.10 7.13
C PHE A 90 8.03 -7.38 6.36
N THR A 91 7.22 -8.24 6.95
CA THR A 91 6.73 -9.46 6.32
C THR A 91 5.21 -9.43 6.34
N ALA A 92 4.59 -9.43 5.17
CA ALA A 92 3.15 -9.52 5.07
C ALA A 92 2.68 -10.90 5.56
N VAL A 93 1.74 -10.90 6.51
CA VAL A 93 1.10 -12.12 7.05
C VAL A 93 -0.31 -12.30 6.53
N GLU A 94 -0.93 -11.22 6.09
CA GLU A 94 -2.24 -11.19 5.45
C GLU A 94 -2.28 -10.00 4.49
N ARG A 95 -2.95 -10.13 3.32
CA ARG A 95 -3.11 -9.03 2.36
C ARG A 95 -4.39 -9.20 1.55
N HIS A 96 -5.15 -8.11 1.41
CA HIS A 96 -6.34 -8.03 0.58
C HIS A 96 -6.12 -6.97 -0.51
N ILE A 97 -6.48 -7.27 -1.75
CA ILE A 97 -6.31 -6.40 -2.91
C ILE A 97 -7.64 -6.25 -3.63
N PHE A 98 -8.02 -5.03 -3.90
CA PHE A 98 -9.25 -4.64 -4.57
C PHE A 98 -8.93 -3.75 -5.77
N PHE A 99 -9.82 -3.73 -6.76
CA PHE A 99 -9.64 -2.94 -7.99
C PHE A 99 -10.81 -2.00 -8.20
N ASP A 100 -10.53 -0.86 -8.82
CA ASP A 100 -11.55 -0.01 -9.39
C ASP A 100 -12.16 -0.65 -10.66
N LYS A 101 -13.26 -0.08 -11.15
CA LYS A 101 -13.96 -0.58 -12.34
C LYS A 101 -13.11 -0.55 -13.62
N SER A 102 -12.11 0.32 -13.70
CA SER A 102 -11.23 0.44 -14.87
C SER A 102 -10.13 -0.61 -14.88
N GLY A 103 -9.83 -1.25 -13.72
CA GLY A 103 -8.69 -2.14 -13.53
C GLY A 103 -7.33 -1.44 -13.64
N LYS A 104 -7.30 -0.10 -13.48
CA LYS A 104 -6.05 0.70 -13.53
C LYS A 104 -5.61 1.20 -12.17
N THR A 105 -6.48 1.15 -11.18
CA THR A 105 -6.22 1.50 -9.79
C THR A 105 -6.57 0.33 -8.91
N ALA A 106 -5.70 0.03 -7.97
CA ALA A 106 -5.93 -0.96 -6.93
C ALA A 106 -5.68 -0.34 -5.57
N TRP A 107 -6.47 -0.73 -4.57
CA TRP A 107 -6.18 -0.45 -3.18
C TRP A 107 -5.99 -1.75 -2.43
N PHE A 108 -5.26 -1.69 -1.35
CA PHE A 108 -4.97 -2.86 -0.55
C PHE A 108 -4.87 -2.50 0.93
N ASP A 109 -5.02 -3.51 1.75
CA ASP A 109 -4.59 -3.53 3.14
C ASP A 109 -3.76 -4.79 3.41
N GLU A 110 -2.86 -4.70 4.38
CA GLU A 110 -2.04 -5.82 4.81
C GLU A 110 -1.74 -5.77 6.31
N LEU A 111 -1.65 -6.93 6.94
CA LEU A 111 -1.05 -7.07 8.25
C LEU A 111 0.41 -7.47 8.09
N LEU A 112 1.28 -6.79 8.82
CA LEU A 112 2.72 -6.93 8.74
C LEU A 112 3.29 -7.40 10.06
N SER A 113 4.13 -8.43 10.03
CA SER A 113 5.06 -8.72 11.11
C SER A 113 6.28 -7.81 10.99
N THR A 114 6.55 -7.00 12.02
CA THR A 114 7.61 -6.00 12.03
C THR A 114 8.36 -6.01 13.36
N GLN A 115 9.43 -5.22 13.46
CA GLN A 115 10.11 -4.94 14.74
C GLN A 115 9.20 -4.21 15.75
N MET A 116 8.12 -3.54 15.28
CA MET A 116 7.08 -2.90 16.09
C MET A 116 5.91 -3.86 16.40
N LYS A 117 6.10 -5.17 16.19
CA LYS A 117 5.05 -6.21 16.23
C LYS A 117 4.09 -6.06 15.05
N ILE A 118 2.78 -6.27 15.26
CA ILE A 118 1.81 -6.20 14.18
C ILE A 118 1.56 -4.74 13.80
N CYS A 119 1.84 -4.42 12.54
CA CYS A 119 1.44 -3.17 11.92
C CYS A 119 0.39 -3.43 10.83
N ARG A 120 -0.34 -2.40 10.47
CA ARG A 120 -1.20 -2.39 9.29
C ARG A 120 -0.60 -1.48 8.24
N GLY A 121 -0.35 -2.04 7.05
CA GLY A 121 -0.12 -1.28 5.84
C GLY A 121 -1.41 -1.15 5.05
N SER A 122 -1.63 -0.01 4.43
CA SER A 122 -2.68 0.15 3.42
C SER A 122 -2.22 1.13 2.35
N GLY A 123 -2.75 1.01 1.16
CA GLY A 123 -2.28 1.89 0.10
C GLY A 123 -3.03 1.76 -1.21
N VAL A 124 -2.54 2.52 -2.18
CA VAL A 124 -3.06 2.56 -3.54
C VAL A 124 -1.91 2.29 -4.50
N LEU A 125 -2.16 1.40 -5.45
CA LEU A 125 -1.29 1.22 -6.61
C LEU A 125 -2.03 1.67 -7.87
N VAL A 126 -1.25 2.18 -8.81
CA VAL A 126 -1.73 2.56 -10.14
C VAL A 126 -0.94 1.83 -11.22
N LYS A 127 -1.59 1.58 -12.33
CA LYS A 127 -0.97 0.94 -13.49
C LYS A 127 -0.29 1.99 -14.35
N VAL A 128 1.04 1.88 -14.47
CA VAL A 128 1.87 2.75 -15.32
C VAL A 128 2.40 1.90 -16.47
N GLY A 129 1.82 2.05 -17.65
CA GLY A 129 2.06 1.12 -18.75
C GLY A 129 1.56 -0.29 -18.41
N ASN A 130 2.47 -1.26 -18.35
CA ASN A 130 2.17 -2.64 -17.98
C ASN A 130 2.53 -2.98 -16.52
N ASP A 131 3.08 -2.03 -15.78
CA ASP A 131 3.60 -2.23 -14.42
C ASP A 131 2.69 -1.58 -13.38
N TRP A 132 2.62 -2.18 -12.21
CA TRP A 132 1.97 -1.61 -11.04
C TRP A 132 2.99 -0.85 -10.21
N LYS A 133 2.62 0.37 -9.75
CA LYS A 133 3.45 1.20 -8.89
C LYS A 133 2.65 1.71 -7.69
N ILE A 134 3.31 1.80 -6.55
CA ILE A 134 2.75 2.33 -5.32
C ILE A 134 2.63 3.84 -5.45
N GLN A 135 1.41 4.38 -5.32
CA GLN A 135 1.13 5.81 -5.35
C GLN A 135 0.84 6.37 -3.96
N HIS A 136 0.28 5.56 -3.09
CA HIS A 136 0.00 5.97 -1.72
C HIS A 136 0.23 4.79 -0.77
N TYR A 137 0.84 5.04 0.38
CA TYR A 137 1.02 4.05 1.42
C TYR A 137 0.87 4.68 2.80
N VAL A 138 0.17 3.99 3.69
CA VAL A 138 0.02 4.34 5.10
C VAL A 138 0.47 3.16 5.94
N LEU A 139 1.36 3.40 6.87
CA LEU A 139 1.79 2.45 7.88
C LEU A 139 1.24 2.86 9.24
N SER A 140 0.60 1.95 9.95
CA SER A 140 0.08 2.21 11.30
C SER A 140 0.43 1.06 12.23
N MET A 141 0.83 1.37 13.45
CA MET A 141 0.92 0.40 14.53
C MET A 141 -0.50 -0.04 14.93
N THR A 142 -0.75 -1.35 15.00
CA THR A 142 -2.01 -1.84 15.54
C THR A 142 -1.93 -1.94 17.07
N ILE A 143 -3.01 -1.58 17.74
CA ILE A 143 -3.10 -1.63 19.20
C ILE A 143 -4.20 -2.63 19.56
N PRO A 144 -3.91 -3.68 20.36
CA PRO A 144 -4.96 -4.53 20.91
C PRO A 144 -5.96 -3.70 21.73
N ASN A 145 -7.24 -4.01 21.58
CA ASN A 145 -8.30 -3.25 22.24
C ASN A 145 -8.10 -3.14 23.77
N ASP A 146 -7.62 -4.21 24.39
CA ASP A 146 -7.38 -4.25 25.84
C ASP A 146 -6.29 -3.26 26.30
N ASN A 147 -5.38 -2.86 25.40
CA ASN A 147 -4.30 -1.91 25.69
C ASN A 147 -4.62 -0.47 25.27
N SER A 148 -5.77 -0.22 24.64
CA SER A 148 -6.09 1.09 24.05
C SER A 148 -6.06 2.23 25.07
N ASN A 149 -6.61 2.02 26.26
CA ASN A 149 -6.67 3.05 27.31
C ASN A 149 -5.27 3.45 27.81
N GLU A 150 -4.36 2.49 27.94
CA GLU A 150 -2.98 2.76 28.37
C GLU A 150 -2.21 3.51 27.30
N VAL A 151 -2.37 3.11 26.04
CA VAL A 151 -1.73 3.80 24.90
C VAL A 151 -2.27 5.23 24.79
N VAL A 152 -3.57 5.47 24.91
CA VAL A 152 -4.15 6.82 24.94
C VAL A 152 -3.55 7.65 26.05
N LYS A 153 -3.39 7.10 27.26
CA LYS A 153 -2.78 7.80 28.39
C LYS A 153 -1.32 8.20 28.10
N ILE A 154 -0.54 7.32 27.49
CA ILE A 154 0.88 7.55 27.17
C ILE A 154 1.04 8.64 26.10
N LYS A 155 0.21 8.58 25.04
CA LYS A 155 0.34 9.51 23.90
C LYS A 155 -0.30 10.88 24.12
N SER A 156 -1.29 10.97 25.01
CA SER A 156 -2.07 12.21 25.24
C SER A 156 -1.23 13.46 25.49
N PRO A 157 -0.17 13.47 26.32
CA PRO A 157 0.63 14.69 26.54
C PRO A 157 1.26 15.25 25.28
N ILE A 158 1.72 14.35 24.38
CA ILE A 158 2.39 14.74 23.14
C ILE A 158 1.35 15.15 22.09
N GLU A 159 0.28 14.35 21.94
CA GLU A 159 -0.73 14.59 20.92
C GLU A 159 -1.64 15.77 21.23
N ASN A 160 -1.93 16.06 22.50
CA ASN A 160 -2.69 17.27 22.87
C ASN A 160 -1.95 18.54 22.44
N ALA A 161 -0.63 18.59 22.62
CA ALA A 161 0.18 19.71 22.15
C ALA A 161 0.17 19.84 20.62
N LEU A 162 0.20 18.71 19.90
CA LEU A 162 0.09 18.70 18.44
C LEU A 162 -1.29 19.15 17.97
N LEU A 163 -2.37 18.66 18.59
CA LEU A 163 -3.75 19.05 18.28
C LEU A 163 -3.96 20.55 18.49
N GLU A 164 -3.45 21.10 19.58
CA GLU A 164 -3.51 22.55 19.85
C GLU A 164 -2.78 23.36 18.75
N LYS A 165 -1.61 22.88 18.28
CA LYS A 165 -0.88 23.51 17.20
C LYS A 165 -1.64 23.45 15.86
N LEU A 166 -2.28 22.31 15.56
CA LEU A 166 -3.00 22.11 14.30
C LEU A 166 -4.34 22.89 14.26
N SER A 167 -4.98 23.07 15.40
CA SER A 167 -6.25 23.82 15.49
C SER A 167 -6.10 25.34 15.31
N LYS A 168 -4.85 25.84 15.35
CA LYS A 168 -4.54 27.27 15.15
C LYS A 168 -4.19 27.62 13.70
N LYS A 169 -4.22 26.64 12.78
CA LYS A 169 -4.03 26.83 11.33
C LYS A 169 -5.38 27.06 10.63
#